data_7461f259768ea41f546785a2d91a1659
#
_entry.id   7461f259768ea41f546785a2d91a1659
#
_cell.length_a   1.000
_cell.length_b   1.000
_cell.length_c   1.000
_cell.angle_alpha   90.00
_cell.angle_beta   90.00
_cell.angle_gamma   90.00
#
_symmetry.space_group_name_H-M   'P 1'
#
loop_
_entity.id
_entity.type
_entity.pdbx_description
1 polymer ?
#
loop_
_entity_poly.entity_id
_entity_poly.type
_entity_poly.pdbx_seq_one_letter_code
_entity_poly.pdbx_strand_id
1 'polypeptide(L)'
;MKLPKELLNGILITVGIAVFFLAMEVLGLSDKFYLRFLNILIVYYGVHCTLKSNIAEGQTDYVTNLISAGLTAFVGVGLSVASLVAFIYIKGGTAYLSTLSEGFLFGGKPTVNEYCIGLLIEATASAVIVVFIAMQFWRSKTKTND
;
A
#
# COMPACT_ATOMS: atom_id res chain seq x y z
N MET A 1 12.23 -19.25 -12.35
CA MET A 1 11.25 -19.35 -11.26
C MET A 1 10.24 -18.23 -11.46
N LYS A 2 8.96 -18.56 -11.69
CA LYS A 2 7.93 -17.50 -11.81
C LYS A 2 7.62 -16.98 -10.41
N LEU A 3 7.77 -15.68 -10.19
CA LEU A 3 7.36 -15.05 -8.95
C LEU A 3 5.83 -15.21 -8.76
N PRO A 4 5.35 -15.46 -7.53
CA PRO A 4 3.93 -15.48 -7.27
C PRO A 4 3.30 -14.12 -7.64
N LYS A 5 2.08 -14.15 -8.18
CA LYS A 5 1.38 -12.93 -8.65
C LYS A 5 1.20 -11.91 -7.54
N GLU A 6 0.96 -12.38 -6.33
CA GLU A 6 0.82 -11.56 -5.13
C GLU A 6 2.07 -10.72 -4.90
N LEU A 7 3.25 -11.31 -5.05
CA LEU A 7 4.52 -10.61 -4.92
C LEU A 7 4.74 -9.63 -6.08
N LEU A 8 4.46 -10.06 -7.32
CA LEU A 8 4.62 -9.19 -8.50
C LEU A 8 3.73 -7.95 -8.41
N ASN A 9 2.45 -8.14 -8.08
CA ASN A 9 1.51 -7.05 -7.93
C ASN A 9 1.78 -6.22 -6.67
N GLY A 10 2.32 -6.82 -5.60
CA GLY A 10 2.82 -6.10 -4.44
C GLY A 10 3.99 -5.18 -4.79
N ILE A 11 4.94 -5.65 -5.59
CA ILE A 11 6.03 -4.81 -6.13
C ILE A 11 5.48 -3.70 -7.02
N LEU A 12 4.48 -3.98 -7.85
CA LEU A 12 3.80 -2.96 -8.66
C LEU A 12 3.19 -1.85 -7.80
N ILE A 13 2.54 -2.20 -6.69
CA ILE A 13 2.03 -1.24 -5.70
C ILE A 13 3.19 -0.41 -5.14
N THR A 14 4.28 -1.05 -4.72
CA THR A 14 5.45 -0.37 -4.15
C THR A 14 6.03 0.64 -5.13
N VAL A 15 6.25 0.24 -6.38
CA VAL A 15 6.78 1.13 -7.43
C VAL A 15 5.80 2.29 -7.70
N GLY A 16 4.49 2.01 -7.78
CA GLY A 16 3.47 3.03 -7.97
C GLY A 16 3.47 4.08 -6.85
N ILE A 17 3.52 3.64 -5.60
CA ILE A 17 3.57 4.53 -4.43
C ILE A 17 4.89 5.32 -4.42
N ALA A 18 6.02 4.68 -4.72
CA ALA A 18 7.33 5.35 -4.77
C ALA A 18 7.37 6.44 -5.85
N VAL A 19 6.89 6.14 -7.06
CA VAL A 19 6.82 7.12 -8.16
C VAL A 19 5.91 8.29 -7.79
N PHE A 20 4.74 8.00 -7.20
CA PHE A 20 3.81 9.02 -6.74
C PHE A 20 4.42 9.91 -5.64
N PHE A 21 5.10 9.31 -4.66
CA PHE A 21 5.79 10.05 -3.61
C PHE A 21 6.91 10.94 -4.16
N LEU A 22 7.75 10.42 -5.07
CA LEU A 22 8.82 11.20 -5.70
C LEU A 22 8.25 12.36 -6.54
N ALA A 23 7.13 12.15 -7.23
CA ALA A 23 6.45 13.22 -7.94
C ALA A 23 5.97 14.33 -6.98
N MET A 24 5.37 13.96 -5.84
CA MET A 24 4.98 14.92 -4.80
C MET A 24 6.19 15.67 -4.21
N GLU A 25 7.31 14.97 -3.99
CA GLU A 25 8.55 15.56 -3.50
C GLU A 25 9.09 16.63 -4.46
N VAL A 26 9.13 16.33 -5.76
CA VAL A 26 9.57 17.27 -6.81
C VAL A 26 8.64 18.47 -6.92
N LEU A 27 7.34 18.29 -6.71
CA LEU A 27 6.35 19.36 -6.75
C LEU A 27 6.28 20.17 -5.43
N GLY A 28 7.03 19.78 -4.39
CA GLY A 28 6.98 20.42 -3.07
C GLY A 28 5.66 20.18 -2.34
N LEU A 29 4.99 19.06 -2.60
CA LEU A 29 3.70 18.69 -2.02
C LEU A 29 3.80 17.52 -1.04
N SER A 30 5.01 17.09 -0.70
CA SER A 30 5.25 15.93 0.17
C SER A 30 4.78 16.14 1.62
N ASP A 31 4.59 17.38 2.05
CA ASP A 31 4.02 17.77 3.34
C ASP A 31 2.50 17.62 3.42
N LYS A 32 1.80 17.51 2.28
CA LYS A 32 0.34 17.43 2.20
C LYS A 32 -0.16 16.00 2.46
N PHE A 33 -0.50 15.70 3.71
CA PHE A 33 -0.93 14.35 4.12
C PHE A 33 -2.16 13.83 3.36
N TYR A 34 -3.11 14.71 3.00
CA TYR A 34 -4.32 14.30 2.27
C TYR A 34 -4.04 13.73 0.88
N LEU A 35 -2.92 14.09 0.24
CA LEU A 35 -2.53 13.51 -1.04
C LEU A 35 -2.11 12.03 -0.90
N ARG A 36 -1.71 11.61 0.31
CA ARG A 36 -1.40 10.21 0.58
C ARG A 36 -2.61 9.28 0.41
N PHE A 37 -3.82 9.79 0.57
CA PHE A 37 -5.03 9.01 0.30
C PHE A 37 -5.12 8.53 -1.15
N LEU A 38 -4.46 9.20 -2.10
CA LEU A 38 -4.39 8.74 -3.48
C LEU A 38 -3.62 7.43 -3.63
N ASN A 39 -2.74 7.09 -2.67
CA ASN A 39 -2.08 5.78 -2.63
C ASN A 39 -3.10 4.63 -2.51
N ILE A 40 -4.27 4.86 -1.92
CA ILE A 40 -5.36 3.89 -1.84
C ILE A 40 -5.76 3.38 -3.24
N LEU A 41 -5.78 4.27 -4.23
CA LEU A 41 -6.10 3.90 -5.62
C LEU A 41 -5.02 3.00 -6.23
N ILE A 42 -3.75 3.24 -5.88
CA ILE A 42 -2.62 2.42 -6.34
C ILE A 42 -2.69 1.03 -5.72
N VAL A 43 -2.97 0.95 -4.41
CA VAL A 43 -3.16 -0.33 -3.70
C VAL A 43 -4.35 -1.09 -4.28
N TYR A 44 -5.48 -0.40 -4.49
CA TYR A 44 -6.68 -1.00 -5.10
C TYR A 44 -6.37 -1.58 -6.49
N TYR A 45 -5.63 -0.84 -7.32
CA TYR A 45 -5.26 -1.31 -8.66
C TYR A 45 -4.41 -2.60 -8.61
N GLY A 46 -3.40 -2.67 -7.75
CA GLY A 46 -2.57 -3.87 -7.60
C GLY A 46 -3.37 -5.08 -7.08
N VAL A 47 -4.24 -4.87 -6.09
CA VAL A 47 -5.16 -5.90 -5.58
C VAL A 47 -6.13 -6.36 -6.68
N HIS A 48 -6.70 -5.42 -7.43
CA HIS A 48 -7.58 -5.73 -8.56
C HIS A 48 -6.88 -6.59 -9.62
N CYS A 49 -5.61 -6.30 -9.95
CA CYS A 49 -4.83 -7.11 -10.89
C CYS A 49 -4.66 -8.55 -10.39
N THR A 50 -4.39 -8.75 -9.10
CA THR A 50 -4.27 -10.09 -8.50
C THR A 50 -5.60 -10.85 -8.60
N LEU A 51 -6.71 -10.25 -8.19
CA LEU A 51 -8.04 -10.87 -8.24
C LEU A 51 -8.46 -11.20 -9.68
N LYS A 52 -8.24 -10.27 -10.62
CA LYS A 52 -8.51 -10.48 -12.04
C LYS A 52 -7.74 -11.68 -12.59
N SER A 53 -6.46 -11.81 -12.24
CA SER A 53 -5.61 -12.93 -12.67
C SER A 53 -6.09 -14.25 -12.07
N ASN A 54 -6.41 -14.28 -10.77
CA ASN A 54 -6.92 -15.47 -10.09
C ASN A 54 -8.21 -15.98 -10.75
N ILE A 55 -9.17 -15.10 -10.97
CA ILE A 55 -10.46 -15.46 -11.59
C ILE A 55 -10.26 -15.92 -13.03
N ALA A 56 -9.36 -15.31 -13.80
CA ALA A 56 -9.04 -15.72 -15.16
C ALA A 56 -8.41 -17.12 -15.21
N GLU A 57 -7.71 -17.54 -14.16
CA GLU A 57 -7.15 -18.90 -14.00
C GLU A 57 -8.15 -19.91 -13.41
N GLY A 58 -9.41 -19.51 -13.22
CA GLY A 58 -10.45 -20.36 -12.68
C GLY A 58 -10.51 -20.44 -11.15
N GLN A 59 -9.72 -19.62 -10.44
CA GLN A 59 -9.73 -19.57 -9.00
C GLN A 59 -10.88 -18.71 -8.48
N THR A 60 -12.02 -19.35 -8.27
CA THR A 60 -13.27 -18.67 -7.86
C THR A 60 -13.56 -18.77 -6.37
N ASP A 61 -12.78 -19.52 -5.60
CA ASP A 61 -12.95 -19.63 -4.14
C ASP A 61 -12.75 -18.27 -3.45
N TYR A 62 -13.74 -17.87 -2.61
CA TYR A 62 -13.75 -16.58 -1.96
C TYR A 62 -12.57 -16.42 -0.98
N VAL A 63 -12.31 -17.44 -0.14
CA VAL A 63 -11.29 -17.38 0.90
C VAL A 63 -9.90 -17.29 0.27
N THR A 64 -9.64 -18.09 -0.75
CA THR A 64 -8.37 -18.06 -1.49
C THR A 64 -8.13 -16.70 -2.12
N ASN A 65 -9.15 -16.11 -2.74
CA ASN A 65 -9.04 -14.77 -3.33
C ASN A 65 -8.85 -13.68 -2.27
N LEU A 66 -9.49 -13.80 -1.12
CA LEU A 66 -9.30 -12.88 0.02
C LEU A 66 -7.85 -12.93 0.53
N ILE A 67 -7.30 -14.13 0.68
CA ILE A 67 -5.90 -14.32 1.11
C ILE A 67 -4.93 -13.74 0.07
N SER A 68 -5.11 -14.04 -1.21
CA SER A 68 -4.27 -13.49 -2.28
C SER A 68 -4.33 -11.96 -2.35
N ALA A 69 -5.53 -11.38 -2.23
CA ALA A 69 -5.72 -9.93 -2.17
C ALA A 69 -5.01 -9.31 -0.95
N GLY A 70 -5.17 -9.93 0.21
CA GLY A 70 -4.50 -9.54 1.45
C GLY A 70 -2.99 -9.57 1.33
N LEU A 71 -2.42 -10.69 0.86
CA LEU A 71 -0.97 -10.83 0.65
C LEU A 71 -0.43 -9.77 -0.32
N THR A 72 -1.13 -9.52 -1.43
CA THR A 72 -0.73 -8.47 -2.39
C THR A 72 -0.68 -7.11 -1.73
N ALA A 73 -1.73 -6.73 -0.99
CA ALA A 73 -1.81 -5.44 -0.32
C ALA A 73 -0.72 -5.30 0.77
N PHE A 74 -0.55 -6.31 1.62
CA PHE A 74 0.45 -6.29 2.69
C PHE A 74 1.88 -6.26 2.17
N VAL A 75 2.21 -7.02 1.13
CA VAL A 75 3.53 -6.97 0.48
C VAL A 75 3.77 -5.58 -0.09
N GLY A 76 2.81 -5.03 -0.84
CA GLY A 76 2.95 -3.70 -1.45
C GLY A 76 3.11 -2.59 -0.42
N VAL A 77 2.27 -2.58 0.61
CA VAL A 77 2.32 -1.58 1.68
C VAL A 77 3.59 -1.73 2.53
N GLY A 78 3.94 -2.95 2.94
CA GLY A 78 5.14 -3.21 3.75
C GLY A 78 6.42 -2.78 3.05
N LEU A 79 6.58 -3.15 1.77
CA LEU A 79 7.73 -2.73 0.97
C LEU A 79 7.74 -1.21 0.74
N SER A 80 6.57 -0.57 0.57
CA SER A 80 6.47 0.89 0.40
C SER A 80 6.94 1.62 1.65
N VAL A 81 6.50 1.17 2.84
CA VAL A 81 6.94 1.76 4.12
C VAL A 81 8.44 1.54 4.32
N ALA A 82 8.96 0.33 4.08
CA ALA A 82 10.38 0.05 4.17
C ALA A 82 11.22 0.93 3.23
N SER A 83 10.76 1.14 2.01
CA SER A 83 11.41 2.02 1.03
C SER A 83 11.41 3.48 1.49
N LEU A 84 10.30 3.94 2.08
CA LEU A 84 10.21 5.29 2.63
C LEU A 84 11.14 5.49 3.84
N VAL A 85 11.24 4.49 4.73
CA VAL A 85 12.20 4.52 5.85
C VAL A 85 13.62 4.69 5.34
N ALA A 86 14.03 3.87 4.37
CA ALA A 86 15.35 3.96 3.76
C ALA A 86 15.58 5.35 3.12
N PHE A 87 14.58 5.87 2.42
CA PHE A 87 14.64 7.19 1.79
C PHE A 87 14.82 8.32 2.83
N ILE A 88 14.07 8.28 3.95
CA ILE A 88 14.19 9.26 5.05
C ILE A 88 15.62 9.26 5.62
N TYR A 89 16.20 8.08 5.87
CA TYR A 89 17.56 7.99 6.38
C TYR A 89 18.60 8.54 5.39
N ILE A 90 18.44 8.28 4.09
CA ILE A 90 19.33 8.80 3.04
C ILE A 90 19.24 10.33 2.94
N LYS A 91 18.06 10.90 3.14
CA LYS A 91 17.80 12.35 3.03
C LYS A 91 18.18 13.16 4.29
N GLY A 92 18.61 12.51 5.36
CA GLY A 92 19.05 13.20 6.58
C GLY A 92 18.27 12.84 7.86
N GLY A 93 17.51 11.75 7.84
CA GLY A 93 16.83 11.21 9.02
C GLY A 93 15.80 12.18 9.62
N THR A 94 15.97 12.50 10.91
CA THR A 94 15.02 13.36 11.64
C THR A 94 14.94 14.79 11.09
N ALA A 95 16.00 15.32 10.49
CA ALA A 95 15.98 16.66 9.88
C ALA A 95 15.04 16.69 8.66
N TYR A 96 15.11 15.66 7.80
CA TYR A 96 14.18 15.53 6.67
C TYR A 96 12.76 15.20 7.14
N LEU A 97 12.63 14.34 8.16
CA LEU A 97 11.34 13.99 8.73
C LEU A 97 10.55 15.21 9.21
N SER A 98 11.22 16.22 9.78
CA SER A 98 10.54 17.44 10.23
C SER A 98 9.82 18.18 9.10
N THR A 99 10.25 18.02 7.86
CA THR A 99 9.58 18.58 6.67
C THR A 99 8.35 17.78 6.25
N LEU A 100 8.29 16.50 6.59
CA LEU A 100 7.16 15.60 6.29
C LEU A 100 6.13 15.56 7.43
N SER A 101 6.55 15.80 8.66
CA SER A 101 5.75 15.55 9.86
C SER A 101 4.68 16.60 10.17
N GLU A 102 4.64 17.72 9.47
CA GLU A 102 3.57 18.72 9.62
C GLU A 102 2.18 18.14 9.37
N GLY A 103 2.10 17.03 8.63
CA GLY A 103 0.88 16.30 8.35
C GLY A 103 0.72 14.99 9.13
N PHE A 104 1.45 14.76 10.23
CA PHE A 104 1.31 13.55 11.01
C PHE A 104 0.00 13.56 11.82
N LEU A 105 -0.83 12.51 11.67
CA LEU A 105 -2.17 12.43 12.26
C LEU A 105 -2.19 12.59 13.79
N PHE A 106 -1.12 12.24 14.47
CA PHE A 106 -1.01 12.29 15.92
C PHE A 106 -0.34 13.57 16.44
N GLY A 107 0.10 14.46 15.55
CA GLY A 107 0.82 15.69 15.92
C GLY A 107 2.19 15.45 16.56
N GLY A 108 2.89 16.51 16.94
CA GLY A 108 4.18 16.41 17.64
C GLY A 108 5.39 16.34 16.71
N LYS A 109 6.55 16.03 17.30
CA LYS A 109 7.82 15.83 16.59
C LYS A 109 8.23 14.35 16.73
N PRO A 110 7.68 13.44 15.91
CA PRO A 110 7.99 12.02 16.02
C PRO A 110 9.46 11.76 15.65
N THR A 111 10.03 10.74 16.26
CA THR A 111 11.26 10.10 15.77
C THR A 111 10.96 9.37 14.45
N VAL A 112 12.00 9.05 13.67
CA VAL A 112 11.81 8.28 12.42
C VAL A 112 11.05 6.97 12.68
N ASN A 113 11.38 6.28 13.76
CA ASN A 113 10.75 5.01 14.12
C ASN A 113 9.26 5.18 14.47
N GLU A 114 8.91 6.17 15.28
CA GLU A 114 7.51 6.46 15.64
C GLU A 114 6.68 6.85 14.41
N TYR A 115 7.24 7.67 13.53
CA TYR A 115 6.60 8.04 12.27
C TYR A 115 6.35 6.80 11.39
N CYS A 116 7.34 5.92 11.24
CA CYS A 116 7.22 4.73 10.40
C CYS A 116 6.24 3.72 10.98
N ILE A 117 6.20 3.53 12.31
CA ILE A 117 5.21 2.67 12.98
C ILE A 117 3.79 3.23 12.77
N GLY A 118 3.59 4.54 12.97
CA GLY A 118 2.32 5.20 12.71
C GLY A 118 1.86 5.03 11.27
N LEU A 119 2.77 5.24 10.33
CA LEU A 119 2.50 5.08 8.90
C LEU A 119 2.19 3.62 8.53
N LEU A 120 2.87 2.65 9.14
CA LEU A 120 2.60 1.23 8.92
C LEU A 120 1.20 0.84 9.41
N ILE A 121 0.77 1.34 10.57
CA ILE A 121 -0.58 1.11 11.12
C ILE A 121 -1.63 1.73 10.18
N GLU A 122 -1.46 2.99 9.78
CA GLU A 122 -2.36 3.69 8.86
C GLU A 122 -2.47 2.96 7.51
N ALA A 123 -1.34 2.59 6.94
CA ALA A 123 -1.27 1.90 5.66
C ALA A 123 -1.86 0.49 5.72
N THR A 124 -1.66 -0.23 6.84
CA THR A 124 -2.27 -1.54 7.07
C THR A 124 -3.79 -1.44 7.18
N ALA A 125 -4.30 -0.47 7.94
CA ALA A 125 -5.74 -0.24 8.03
C ALA A 125 -6.35 0.08 6.67
N SER A 126 -5.69 0.96 5.90
CA SER A 126 -6.12 1.30 4.55
C SER A 126 -6.09 0.10 3.61
N ALA A 127 -5.07 -0.75 3.70
CA ALA A 127 -4.94 -1.98 2.91
C ALA A 127 -6.10 -2.96 3.19
N VAL A 128 -6.48 -3.15 4.46
CA VAL A 128 -7.62 -3.98 4.85
C VAL A 128 -8.91 -3.47 4.23
N ILE A 129 -9.17 -2.16 4.31
CA ILE A 129 -10.35 -1.52 3.71
C ILE A 129 -10.37 -1.75 2.18
N VAL A 130 -9.24 -1.54 1.52
CA VAL A 130 -9.09 -1.73 0.07
C VAL A 130 -9.38 -3.18 -0.32
N VAL A 131 -8.85 -4.15 0.42
CA VAL A 131 -9.08 -5.58 0.17
C VAL A 131 -10.57 -5.90 0.25
N PHE A 132 -11.27 -5.44 1.29
CA PHE A 132 -12.71 -5.67 1.42
C PHE A 132 -13.51 -5.01 0.30
N ILE A 133 -13.19 -3.77 -0.09
CA ILE A 133 -13.84 -3.10 -1.22
C ILE A 133 -13.62 -3.88 -2.52
N ALA A 134 -12.38 -4.30 -2.79
CA ALA A 134 -12.05 -5.09 -3.97
C ALA A 134 -12.82 -6.43 -3.99
N MET A 135 -12.89 -7.12 -2.85
CA MET A 135 -13.64 -8.38 -2.72
C MET A 135 -15.15 -8.18 -2.94
N GLN A 136 -15.73 -7.06 -2.49
CA GLN A 136 -17.14 -6.74 -2.79
C GLN A 136 -17.36 -6.53 -4.28
N PHE A 137 -16.47 -5.84 -4.96
CA PHE A 137 -16.54 -5.66 -6.41
C PHE A 137 -16.49 -6.98 -7.18
N TRP A 138 -15.68 -7.94 -6.71
CA TRP A 138 -15.54 -9.24 -7.36
C TRP A 138 -16.47 -10.33 -6.81
N ARG A 139 -17.36 -10.00 -5.85
CA ARG A 139 -18.25 -10.95 -5.17
C ARG A 139 -19.10 -11.81 -6.13
N SER A 140 -19.59 -11.24 -7.24
CA SER A 140 -20.40 -11.97 -8.21
C SER A 140 -19.62 -13.03 -9.01
N LYS A 141 -18.29 -12.95 -8.99
CA LYS A 141 -17.40 -13.87 -9.72
C LYS A 141 -16.66 -14.83 -8.78
N THR A 142 -16.79 -14.66 -7.47
CA THR A 142 -16.26 -15.57 -6.45
C THR A 142 -17.39 -16.43 -5.89
N LYS A 143 -17.14 -17.70 -5.64
CA LYS A 143 -18.09 -18.65 -5.02
C LYS A 143 -17.69 -18.83 -3.56
N THR A 144 -18.69 -18.78 -2.67
CA THR A 144 -18.54 -19.28 -1.31
C THR A 144 -18.79 -20.78 -1.37
N ASN A 145 -17.85 -21.60 -0.90
CA ASN A 145 -18.11 -23.03 -0.74
C ASN A 145 -19.01 -23.19 0.48
N ASP A 146 -20.31 -23.35 0.22
CA ASP A 146 -21.28 -23.79 1.22
C ASP A 146 -21.15 -25.30 1.43
#